data_07fd08212126b526f0e6b0dfc566f514
#
_entry.id   07fd08212126b526f0e6b0dfc566f514
#
_cell.length_a   1.000
_cell.length_b   1.000
_cell.length_c   1.000
_cell.angle_alpha   90.00
_cell.angle_beta   90.00
_cell.angle_gamma   90.00
#
_symmetry.space_group_name_H-M   'P 1'
#
loop_
_entity.id
_entity.type
_entity.pdbx_description
1 polymer ?
#
loop_
_entity_poly.entity_id
_entity_poly.type
_entity_poly.pdbx_seq_one_letter_code
_entity_poly.pdbx_strand_id
1 'polypeptide(L)'
;LYVAYNDVAEPEAFKANALDKVRRLRNHPSIAIWCGANETHPAPDLDNYLREMIAQEDKNDRMYKSCSNQDGLSGSGWWGNQPPKHHFETSGSNLAFNKPAYPYGIDHGYGMRTEIGTATFPTFESVKLFIPQESWWPLPTDEQLKDDDDNVWNKHFFGKEASNANPINYKKAVNTQFGESSSLEEF
;
A
#
# COMPACT_ATOMS: atom_id res chain seq x y z
N LEU A 1 -4.91 14.82 -0.40
CA LEU A 1 -5.98 15.10 -1.36
C LEU A 1 -6.14 13.88 -2.24
N TYR A 2 -7.31 13.32 -2.35
CA TYR A 2 -7.53 12.11 -3.13
C TYR A 2 -8.43 12.43 -4.31
N VAL A 3 -7.94 12.13 -5.48
CA VAL A 3 -8.73 12.08 -6.70
C VAL A 3 -8.60 10.67 -7.23
N ALA A 4 -9.68 9.90 -7.17
CA ALA A 4 -9.73 8.61 -7.80
C ALA A 4 -9.89 8.82 -9.30
N TYR A 5 -8.85 8.51 -10.04
CA TYR A 5 -8.91 8.52 -11.49
C TYR A 5 -9.37 9.87 -12.09
N ASN A 6 -9.51 9.99 -13.36
CA ASN A 6 -9.74 11.27 -14.05
C ASN A 6 -11.17 11.83 -13.95
N ASP A 7 -12.05 11.22 -13.15
CA ASP A 7 -13.47 11.53 -13.16
C ASP A 7 -13.95 12.06 -11.80
N VAL A 8 -13.88 13.38 -11.64
CA VAL A 8 -14.55 14.06 -10.55
C VAL A 8 -15.89 14.58 -11.06
N ALA A 9 -16.98 13.96 -10.63
CA ALA A 9 -18.33 14.33 -11.08
C ALA A 9 -18.70 15.78 -10.75
N GLU A 10 -18.21 16.31 -9.62
CA GLU A 10 -18.49 17.66 -9.14
C GLU A 10 -17.20 18.45 -8.89
N PRO A 11 -16.52 18.96 -9.94
CA PRO A 11 -15.21 19.61 -9.81
C PRO A 11 -15.19 20.79 -8.85
N GLU A 12 -16.22 21.63 -8.84
CA GLU A 12 -16.29 22.81 -7.97
C GLU A 12 -16.46 22.43 -6.48
N ALA A 13 -17.25 21.40 -6.20
CA ALA A 13 -17.36 20.86 -4.85
C ALA A 13 -16.04 20.24 -4.38
N PHE A 14 -15.33 19.55 -5.28
CA PHE A 14 -13.99 19.02 -5.00
C PHE A 14 -13.00 20.15 -4.69
N LYS A 15 -12.95 21.19 -5.50
CA LYS A 15 -12.07 22.36 -5.31
C LYS A 15 -12.33 23.04 -3.95
N ALA A 16 -13.60 23.27 -3.63
CA ALA A 16 -13.99 23.87 -2.35
C ALA A 16 -13.55 22.98 -1.15
N ASN A 17 -13.74 21.68 -1.26
CA ASN A 17 -13.34 20.72 -0.23
C ASN A 17 -11.80 20.65 -0.08
N ALA A 18 -11.07 20.64 -1.18
CA ALA A 18 -9.60 20.65 -1.16
C ALA A 18 -9.07 21.93 -0.50
N LEU A 19 -9.62 23.08 -0.83
CA LEU A 19 -9.27 24.36 -0.23
C LEU A 19 -9.52 24.37 1.29
N ASP A 20 -10.67 23.89 1.73
CA ASP A 20 -11.00 23.78 3.15
C ASP A 20 -10.03 22.86 3.88
N LYS A 21 -9.69 21.70 3.32
CA LYS A 21 -8.70 20.78 3.88
C LYS A 21 -7.33 21.44 4.04
N VAL A 22 -6.84 22.12 3.02
CA VAL A 22 -5.54 22.80 3.09
C VAL A 22 -5.55 23.87 4.17
N ARG A 23 -6.58 24.71 4.23
CA ARG A 23 -6.71 25.75 5.26
C ARG A 23 -6.76 25.21 6.68
N ARG A 24 -7.43 24.11 6.90
CA ARG A 24 -7.50 23.44 8.21
C ARG A 24 -6.19 22.81 8.62
N LEU A 25 -5.48 22.22 7.67
CA LEU A 25 -4.37 21.34 7.97
C LEU A 25 -2.99 21.98 7.81
N ARG A 26 -2.87 23.06 7.05
CA ARG A 26 -1.57 23.71 6.74
C ARG A 26 -0.73 24.12 7.95
N ASN A 27 -1.35 24.34 9.10
CA ASN A 27 -0.64 24.71 10.32
C ASN A 27 -0.12 23.50 11.13
N HIS A 28 -0.35 22.27 10.67
CA HIS A 28 0.15 21.07 11.32
C HIS A 28 1.59 20.77 10.84
N PRO A 29 2.59 20.81 11.74
CA PRO A 29 4.00 20.59 11.36
C PRO A 29 4.30 19.16 10.90
N SER A 30 3.42 18.21 11.18
CA SER A 30 3.55 16.82 10.76
C SER A 30 3.24 16.58 9.27
N ILE A 31 2.65 17.56 8.59
CA ILE A 31 2.42 17.46 7.15
C ILE A 31 3.71 17.78 6.42
N ALA A 32 4.20 16.82 5.63
CA ALA A 32 5.43 16.97 4.87
C ALA A 32 5.18 17.42 3.42
N ILE A 33 4.16 16.88 2.79
CA ILE A 33 3.84 17.14 1.38
C ILE A 33 2.31 17.15 1.17
N TRP A 34 1.90 17.77 0.08
CA TRP A 34 0.55 17.69 -0.46
C TRP A 34 0.57 16.79 -1.70
N CYS A 35 -0.30 15.79 -1.75
CA CYS A 35 -0.42 14.88 -2.88
C CYS A 35 -1.77 15.03 -3.56
N GLY A 36 -1.79 15.18 -4.88
CA GLY A 36 -2.99 15.43 -5.67
C GLY A 36 -3.84 14.18 -5.86
N ALA A 37 -3.23 13.09 -6.27
CA ALA A 37 -3.94 11.85 -6.59
C ALA A 37 -3.14 10.61 -6.23
N ASN A 38 -3.84 9.48 -6.13
CA ASN A 38 -3.27 8.18 -5.87
C ASN A 38 -2.91 7.47 -7.17
N GLU A 39 -1.64 7.12 -7.34
CA GLU A 39 -1.09 6.34 -8.47
C GLU A 39 -1.36 6.92 -9.89
N THR A 40 -1.99 8.06 -9.97
CA THR A 40 -2.32 8.76 -11.22
C THR A 40 -2.26 10.26 -11.00
N HIS A 41 -2.55 11.04 -12.03
CA HIS A 41 -2.66 12.49 -11.94
C HIS A 41 -4.13 12.90 -11.86
N PRO A 42 -4.45 14.01 -11.17
CA PRO A 42 -5.74 14.68 -11.35
C PRO A 42 -5.94 15.08 -12.82
N ALA A 43 -7.18 15.31 -13.23
CA ALA A 43 -7.45 15.96 -14.50
C ALA A 43 -6.67 17.28 -14.59
N PRO A 44 -6.16 17.68 -15.78
CA PRO A 44 -5.25 18.81 -15.90
C PRO A 44 -5.75 20.11 -15.25
N ASP A 45 -7.03 20.42 -15.39
CA ASP A 45 -7.63 21.61 -14.78
C ASP A 45 -7.65 21.54 -13.24
N LEU A 46 -7.89 20.36 -12.69
CA LEU A 46 -7.85 20.13 -11.26
C LEU A 46 -6.42 20.14 -10.72
N ASP A 47 -5.48 19.56 -11.45
CA ASP A 47 -4.06 19.57 -11.05
C ASP A 47 -3.51 20.98 -11.01
N ASN A 48 -3.80 21.79 -12.03
CA ASN A 48 -3.44 23.20 -12.07
C ASN A 48 -4.05 23.98 -10.92
N TYR A 49 -5.35 23.79 -10.67
CA TYR A 49 -6.03 24.42 -9.54
C TYR A 49 -5.38 24.03 -8.20
N LEU A 50 -5.13 22.76 -7.96
CA LEU A 50 -4.51 22.30 -6.73
C LEU A 50 -3.12 22.89 -6.52
N ARG A 51 -2.33 22.95 -7.58
CA ARG A 51 -0.98 23.54 -7.57
C ARG A 51 -1.01 25.01 -7.18
N GLU A 52 -1.85 25.79 -7.83
CA GLU A 52 -1.99 27.22 -7.56
C GLU A 52 -2.59 27.49 -6.18
N MET A 53 -3.64 26.79 -5.82
CA MET A 53 -4.32 26.93 -4.53
C MET A 53 -3.37 26.60 -3.37
N ILE A 54 -2.59 25.52 -3.46
CA ILE A 54 -1.63 25.15 -2.41
C ILE A 54 -0.50 26.18 -2.34
N ALA A 55 0.01 26.64 -3.47
CA ALA A 55 1.02 27.70 -3.49
C ALA A 55 0.54 28.98 -2.79
N GLN A 56 -0.72 29.34 -2.95
CA GLN A 56 -1.32 30.52 -2.30
C GLN A 56 -1.58 30.30 -0.81
N GLU A 57 -2.23 29.20 -0.47
CA GLU A 57 -2.73 28.96 0.89
C GLU A 57 -1.63 28.46 1.83
N ASP A 58 -0.70 27.65 1.35
CA ASP A 58 0.43 27.10 2.12
C ASP A 58 1.74 27.89 1.86
N LYS A 59 1.70 28.97 1.07
CA LYS A 59 2.83 29.87 0.78
C LYS A 59 4.09 29.17 0.29
N ASN A 60 3.94 28.08 -0.43
CA ASN A 60 5.02 27.18 -0.86
C ASN A 60 5.85 26.61 0.29
N ASP A 61 5.31 26.54 1.49
CA ASP A 61 6.00 25.97 2.65
C ASP A 61 6.22 24.46 2.46
N ARG A 62 5.27 23.81 1.77
CA ARG A 62 5.34 22.39 1.42
C ARG A 62 5.17 22.16 -0.06
N MET A 63 5.86 21.13 -0.56
CA MET A 63 5.73 20.73 -1.96
C MET A 63 4.36 20.16 -2.26
N TYR A 64 3.83 20.51 -3.43
CA TYR A 64 2.74 19.82 -4.05
C TYR A 64 3.28 18.78 -5.04
N LYS A 65 2.80 17.55 -4.92
CA LYS A 65 3.04 16.45 -5.86
C LYS A 65 1.72 16.01 -6.47
N SER A 66 1.67 15.98 -7.78
CA SER A 66 0.46 15.64 -8.53
C SER A 66 0.04 14.19 -8.31
N CYS A 67 1.02 13.28 -8.25
CA CYS A 67 0.83 11.85 -8.18
C CYS A 67 1.62 11.24 -7.01
N SER A 68 1.07 10.20 -6.37
CA SER A 68 1.71 9.52 -5.24
C SER A 68 2.93 8.68 -5.63
N ASN A 69 3.10 8.32 -6.90
CA ASN A 69 4.17 7.43 -7.37
C ASN A 69 5.01 8.00 -8.52
N GLN A 70 5.13 9.34 -8.59
CA GLN A 70 5.92 10.05 -9.59
C GLN A 70 6.66 11.24 -8.97
N ASP A 71 7.47 11.91 -9.74
CA ASP A 71 8.18 13.15 -9.36
C ASP A 71 9.05 13.00 -8.11
N GLY A 72 9.78 11.90 -7.99
CA GLY A 72 10.63 11.61 -6.83
C GLY A 72 9.90 10.99 -5.64
N LEU A 73 8.62 10.70 -5.78
CA LEU A 73 7.90 9.85 -4.85
C LEU A 73 7.93 8.40 -5.35
N SER A 74 8.30 7.47 -4.50
CA SER A 74 8.29 6.04 -4.79
C SER A 74 7.05 5.38 -4.22
N GLY A 75 5.89 5.75 -4.77
CA GLY A 75 4.63 5.04 -4.52
C GLY A 75 4.63 3.67 -5.17
N SER A 76 3.59 2.90 -5.07
CA SER A 76 3.50 1.53 -5.62
C SER A 76 4.74 0.69 -5.34
N GLY A 77 5.23 0.77 -4.11
CA GLY A 77 6.42 0.05 -3.71
C GLY A 77 6.13 -1.44 -3.52
N TRP A 78 6.95 -2.10 -2.88
CA TRP A 78 7.00 -3.50 -2.54
C TRP A 78 5.63 -4.09 -2.13
N TRP A 79 4.90 -4.63 -3.09
CA TRP A 79 3.69 -5.40 -2.86
C TRP A 79 4.04 -6.87 -2.87
N GLY A 80 4.47 -7.41 -1.76
CA GLY A 80 4.83 -8.82 -1.66
C GLY A 80 5.68 -9.11 -0.44
N ASN A 81 5.85 -10.39 -0.17
CA ASN A 81 6.54 -10.88 1.01
C ASN A 81 8.06 -10.92 0.75
N GLN A 82 8.70 -9.79 0.78
CA GLN A 82 10.13 -9.66 0.58
C GLN A 82 10.88 -9.86 1.90
N PRO A 83 12.06 -10.49 1.89
CA PRO A 83 12.94 -10.48 3.04
C PRO A 83 13.23 -9.05 3.48
N PRO A 84 13.27 -8.76 4.79
CA PRO A 84 13.54 -7.41 5.28
C PRO A 84 14.78 -6.76 4.67
N LYS A 85 15.83 -7.53 4.43
CA LYS A 85 17.05 -7.05 3.80
C LYS A 85 16.82 -6.40 2.42
N HIS A 86 15.84 -6.87 1.65
CA HIS A 86 15.54 -6.31 0.34
C HIS A 86 15.05 -4.87 0.41
N HIS A 87 14.46 -4.47 1.52
CA HIS A 87 14.05 -3.09 1.72
C HIS A 87 15.23 -2.12 1.94
N PHE A 88 16.39 -2.67 2.28
CA PHE A 88 17.60 -1.90 2.58
C PHE A 88 18.68 -2.07 1.51
N GLU A 89 18.78 -3.23 0.88
CA GLU A 89 19.87 -3.57 -0.03
C GLU A 89 19.54 -3.27 -1.50
N THR A 90 18.27 -3.30 -1.86
CA THR A 90 17.84 -3.10 -3.24
C THR A 90 17.13 -1.77 -3.40
N SER A 91 17.91 -0.72 -3.43
CA SER A 91 17.43 0.55 -3.96
C SER A 91 17.17 0.39 -5.46
N GLY A 92 15.97 0.71 -5.91
CA GLY A 92 15.70 0.94 -7.31
C GLY A 92 15.21 -0.24 -8.14
N SER A 93 15.16 -1.45 -7.64
CA SER A 93 14.52 -2.53 -8.37
C SER A 93 13.17 -2.89 -7.75
N ASN A 94 12.15 -2.91 -8.56
CA ASN A 94 10.89 -3.52 -8.17
C ASN A 94 11.02 -5.05 -8.33
N LEU A 95 11.66 -5.69 -7.36
CA LEU A 95 11.87 -7.13 -7.37
C LEU A 95 10.56 -7.92 -7.34
N ALA A 96 9.49 -7.35 -6.78
CA ALA A 96 8.19 -8.01 -6.72
C ALA A 96 7.60 -8.26 -8.12
N PHE A 97 7.96 -7.44 -9.09
CA PHE A 97 7.41 -7.52 -10.45
C PHE A 97 8.43 -7.90 -11.51
N ASN A 98 9.68 -8.13 -11.15
CA ASN A 98 10.76 -8.46 -12.11
C ASN A 98 10.80 -7.47 -13.31
N LYS A 99 10.34 -6.24 -13.08
CA LYS A 99 10.30 -5.20 -14.09
C LYS A 99 11.44 -4.23 -13.83
N PRO A 100 12.13 -3.79 -14.87
CA PRO A 100 12.98 -2.62 -14.73
C PRO A 100 12.17 -1.49 -14.13
N ALA A 101 12.83 -0.63 -13.37
CA ALA A 101 12.22 0.55 -12.76
C ALA A 101 11.11 1.11 -13.63
N TYR A 102 10.00 1.45 -13.03
CA TYR A 102 8.83 2.02 -13.69
C TYR A 102 9.25 2.94 -14.84
N PRO A 103 8.47 3.05 -15.94
CA PRO A 103 8.89 3.72 -17.17
C PRO A 103 9.35 5.18 -17.02
N TYR A 104 9.38 5.68 -15.82
CA TYR A 104 9.77 7.05 -15.50
C TYR A 104 11.21 7.19 -14.96
N GLY A 105 12.00 6.14 -15.01
CA GLY A 105 13.43 6.22 -14.69
C GLY A 105 13.79 6.60 -13.26
N ILE A 106 12.84 6.51 -12.34
CA ILE A 106 13.05 6.82 -10.94
C ILE A 106 13.57 5.58 -10.23
N ASP A 107 14.70 5.75 -9.59
CA ASP A 107 15.25 4.73 -8.72
C ASP A 107 14.37 4.60 -7.47
N HIS A 108 13.61 3.51 -7.37
CA HIS A 108 12.59 3.32 -6.35
C HIS A 108 13.13 3.20 -4.91
N GLY A 109 14.40 3.28 -4.72
CA GLY A 109 15.02 3.26 -3.40
C GLY A 109 15.20 4.63 -2.77
N TYR A 110 15.09 5.70 -3.55
CA TYR A 110 15.34 7.06 -3.10
C TYR A 110 14.05 7.86 -2.91
N GLY A 111 14.12 8.80 -1.99
CA GLY A 111 13.02 9.71 -1.72
C GLY A 111 12.01 9.16 -0.73
N MET A 112 10.86 9.79 -0.70
CA MET A 112 9.78 9.42 0.19
C MET A 112 8.93 8.30 -0.42
N ARG A 113 8.82 7.19 0.27
CA ARG A 113 7.87 6.14 -0.08
C ARG A 113 6.49 6.53 0.41
N THR A 114 5.58 6.73 -0.51
CA THR A 114 4.18 7.06 -0.21
C THR A 114 3.35 5.84 0.06
N GLU A 115 3.74 4.71 -0.53
CA GLU A 115 3.08 3.43 -0.35
C GLU A 115 4.11 2.31 -0.25
N ILE A 116 3.91 1.47 0.74
CA ILE A 116 4.60 0.21 0.90
C ILE A 116 3.63 -0.76 1.56
N GLY A 117 3.53 -1.95 1.02
CA GLY A 117 2.62 -2.94 1.56
C GLY A 117 3.09 -4.35 1.28
N THR A 118 2.80 -5.21 2.23
CA THR A 118 2.96 -6.65 2.10
C THR A 118 1.79 -7.31 2.82
N ALA A 119 1.41 -8.51 2.39
CA ALA A 119 0.53 -9.33 3.21
C ALA A 119 1.23 -9.60 4.53
N THR A 120 0.56 -9.30 5.61
CA THR A 120 1.03 -9.60 6.95
C THR A 120 0.09 -10.58 7.61
N PHE A 121 0.65 -11.56 8.28
CA PHE A 121 -0.13 -12.42 9.13
C PHE A 121 -0.38 -11.68 10.46
N PRO A 122 -1.60 -11.75 11.03
CA PRO A 122 -1.85 -11.15 12.33
C PRO A 122 -1.01 -11.81 13.42
N THR A 123 -0.79 -11.12 14.53
CA THR A 123 -0.12 -11.73 15.69
C THR A 123 -0.92 -12.91 16.22
N PHE A 124 -0.27 -13.84 16.89
CA PHE A 124 -0.91 -15.02 17.48
C PHE A 124 -2.09 -14.63 18.40
N GLU A 125 -1.92 -13.58 19.21
CA GLU A 125 -2.97 -13.06 20.08
C GLU A 125 -4.19 -12.59 19.30
N SER A 126 -3.98 -11.97 18.16
CA SER A 126 -5.07 -11.52 17.29
C SER A 126 -5.77 -12.69 16.61
N VAL A 127 -5.02 -13.66 16.08
CA VAL A 127 -5.60 -14.83 15.41
C VAL A 127 -6.51 -15.63 16.35
N LYS A 128 -6.13 -15.77 17.60
CA LYS A 128 -6.95 -16.45 18.63
C LYS A 128 -8.34 -15.83 18.83
N LEU A 129 -8.53 -14.56 18.45
CA LEU A 129 -9.81 -13.89 18.65
C LEU A 129 -10.86 -14.26 17.57
N PHE A 130 -10.43 -14.76 16.42
CA PHE A 130 -11.34 -15.01 15.32
C PHE A 130 -11.20 -16.40 14.66
N ILE A 131 -10.11 -17.14 14.90
CA ILE A 131 -9.97 -18.52 14.45
C ILE A 131 -10.23 -19.45 15.64
N PRO A 132 -11.18 -20.43 15.53
CA PRO A 132 -11.42 -21.42 16.56
C PRO A 132 -10.15 -22.25 16.86
N GLN A 133 -9.95 -22.62 18.11
CA GLN A 133 -8.74 -23.31 18.56
C GLN A 133 -8.46 -24.61 17.80
N GLU A 134 -9.48 -25.35 17.48
CA GLU A 134 -9.39 -26.61 16.70
C GLU A 134 -8.89 -26.41 15.28
N SER A 135 -8.91 -25.17 14.78
CA SER A 135 -8.45 -24.80 13.45
C SER A 135 -7.09 -24.08 13.45
N TRP A 136 -6.45 -23.91 14.61
CA TRP A 136 -5.18 -23.18 14.66
C TRP A 136 -4.05 -23.90 13.95
N TRP A 137 -4.00 -25.21 14.08
CA TRP A 137 -2.90 -25.99 13.54
C TRP A 137 -3.34 -27.44 13.19
N PRO A 138 -2.82 -28.03 12.11
CA PRO A 138 -1.94 -27.41 11.11
C PRO A 138 -2.67 -26.35 10.28
N LEU A 139 -1.92 -25.39 9.72
CA LEU A 139 -2.48 -24.46 8.74
C LEU A 139 -2.97 -25.26 7.50
N PRO A 140 -4.10 -24.88 6.92
CA PRO A 140 -4.66 -25.63 5.79
C PRO A 140 -3.69 -25.68 4.59
N THR A 141 -3.77 -26.75 3.83
CA THR A 141 -3.06 -26.91 2.56
C THR A 141 -3.72 -26.10 1.45
N ASP A 142 -2.99 -25.87 0.36
CA ASP A 142 -3.53 -25.19 -0.82
C ASP A 142 -4.75 -25.93 -1.38
N GLU A 143 -4.77 -27.27 -1.36
CA GLU A 143 -5.91 -28.06 -1.80
C GLU A 143 -7.13 -27.88 -0.91
N GLN A 144 -6.93 -27.89 0.41
CA GLN A 144 -8.03 -27.69 1.37
C GLN A 144 -8.67 -26.30 1.25
N LEU A 145 -7.86 -25.30 0.92
CA LEU A 145 -8.36 -23.94 0.73
C LEU A 145 -9.03 -23.73 -0.63
N LYS A 146 -8.65 -24.51 -1.64
CA LYS A 146 -9.11 -24.34 -3.01
C LYS A 146 -10.55 -24.79 -3.21
N ASP A 147 -10.96 -25.85 -2.55
CA ASP A 147 -12.22 -26.53 -2.79
C ASP A 147 -13.25 -26.34 -1.65
N ASP A 148 -12.91 -25.62 -0.60
CA ASP A 148 -13.76 -25.44 0.58
C ASP A 148 -13.94 -23.96 0.95
N ASP A 149 -14.97 -23.34 0.39
CA ASP A 149 -15.35 -21.96 0.72
C ASP A 149 -15.83 -21.80 2.18
N ASP A 150 -16.23 -22.89 2.84
CA ASP A 150 -16.66 -22.89 4.24
C ASP A 150 -15.49 -23.05 5.22
N ASN A 151 -14.30 -23.34 4.74
CA ASN A 151 -13.12 -23.36 5.58
C ASN A 151 -12.95 -22.04 6.33
N VAL A 152 -12.74 -22.11 7.65
CA VAL A 152 -12.66 -20.93 8.50
C VAL A 152 -11.55 -19.97 8.05
N TRP A 153 -10.44 -20.47 7.56
CA TRP A 153 -9.35 -19.64 7.05
C TRP A 153 -9.73 -18.92 5.75
N ASN A 154 -10.51 -19.58 4.88
CA ASN A 154 -11.04 -18.94 3.67
C ASN A 154 -12.02 -17.81 3.98
N LYS A 155 -12.81 -17.93 5.05
CA LYS A 155 -13.68 -16.84 5.52
C LYS A 155 -12.88 -15.58 5.91
N HIS A 156 -11.61 -15.76 6.23
CA HIS A 156 -10.65 -14.69 6.49
C HIS A 156 -9.67 -14.45 5.32
N PHE A 157 -10.04 -14.87 4.11
CA PHE A 157 -9.27 -14.66 2.87
C PHE A 157 -7.88 -15.31 2.84
N PHE A 158 -7.60 -16.27 3.69
CA PHE A 158 -6.27 -16.87 3.78
C PHE A 158 -5.81 -17.55 2.49
N GLY A 159 -6.70 -18.26 1.82
CA GLY A 159 -6.41 -19.00 0.58
C GLY A 159 -6.96 -18.38 -0.70
N LYS A 160 -7.78 -17.34 -0.60
CA LYS A 160 -8.41 -16.76 -1.79
C LYS A 160 -7.41 -15.99 -2.62
N GLU A 161 -7.46 -16.26 -3.93
CA GLU A 161 -6.69 -15.50 -4.90
C GLU A 161 -7.04 -14.03 -4.79
N ALA A 162 -6.08 -13.29 -4.36
CA ALA A 162 -6.17 -11.89 -4.54
C ALA A 162 -4.85 -11.34 -4.97
N SER A 163 -4.26 -10.56 -4.99
CA SER A 163 -3.00 -9.93 -5.36
C SER A 163 -1.79 -10.65 -4.73
N ASN A 164 -0.62 -10.12 -4.99
CA ASN A 164 0.65 -10.48 -4.34
C ASN A 164 0.61 -10.36 -2.80
N ALA A 165 -0.42 -9.74 -2.26
CA ALA A 165 -0.66 -9.59 -0.84
C ALA A 165 -1.50 -10.73 -0.22
N ASN A 166 -1.66 -11.85 -0.93
CA ASN A 166 -2.42 -12.99 -0.42
C ASN A 166 -1.69 -13.63 0.78
N PRO A 167 -2.37 -13.89 1.91
CA PRO A 167 -1.79 -14.54 3.09
C PRO A 167 -1.13 -15.88 2.83
N ILE A 168 -1.59 -16.65 1.83
CA ILE A 168 -0.92 -17.91 1.45
C ILE A 168 0.49 -17.67 0.92
N ASN A 169 0.74 -16.57 0.24
CA ASN A 169 2.07 -16.18 -0.18
C ASN A 169 2.96 -15.82 1.02
N TYR A 170 2.36 -15.28 2.07
CA TYR A 170 3.04 -15.03 3.32
C TYR A 170 3.54 -16.35 3.95
N LYS A 171 2.66 -17.36 4.08
CA LYS A 171 3.04 -18.71 4.55
C LYS A 171 4.22 -19.28 3.75
N LYS A 172 4.14 -19.22 2.41
CA LYS A 172 5.23 -19.70 1.55
C LYS A 172 6.54 -18.94 1.78
N ALA A 173 6.46 -17.62 1.94
CA ALA A 173 7.64 -16.80 2.20
C ALA A 173 8.26 -17.09 3.58
N VAL A 174 7.45 -17.23 4.62
CA VAL A 174 7.90 -17.59 5.96
C VAL A 174 8.60 -18.96 5.93
N ASN A 175 7.94 -19.97 5.40
CA ASN A 175 8.52 -21.33 5.33
C ASN A 175 9.83 -21.37 4.53
N THR A 176 9.91 -20.59 3.45
CA THR A 176 11.13 -20.51 2.62
C THR A 176 12.29 -19.86 3.36
N GLN A 177 12.02 -18.86 4.19
CA GLN A 177 13.06 -18.04 4.83
C GLN A 177 13.46 -18.53 6.21
N PHE A 178 12.52 -19.09 6.95
CA PHE A 178 12.70 -19.44 8.36
C PHE A 178 12.49 -20.93 8.66
N GLY A 179 12.04 -21.71 7.68
CA GLY A 179 11.68 -23.11 7.86
C GLY A 179 10.21 -23.29 8.21
N GLU A 180 9.78 -24.55 8.27
CA GLU A 180 8.41 -24.90 8.63
C GLU A 180 8.21 -24.81 10.12
N SER A 181 7.15 -24.15 10.53
CA SER A 181 6.74 -24.04 11.93
C SER A 181 6.01 -25.29 12.39
N SER A 182 6.03 -25.58 13.66
CA SER A 182 5.34 -26.71 14.31
C SER A 182 4.04 -26.33 15.00
N SER A 183 3.77 -25.03 15.12
CA SER A 183 2.56 -24.50 15.75
C SER A 183 2.20 -23.12 15.18
N LEU A 184 0.98 -22.67 15.43
CA LEU A 184 0.55 -21.31 15.06
C LEU A 184 1.34 -20.21 15.79
N GLU A 185 1.75 -20.47 17.02
CA GLU A 185 2.54 -19.54 17.83
C GLU A 185 3.97 -19.38 17.30
N GLU A 186 4.53 -20.45 16.77
CA GLU A 186 5.85 -20.42 16.14
C GLU A 186 5.82 -19.74 14.77
N PHE A 187 4.71 -19.90 14.05
CA PHE A 187 4.48 -19.30 12.74
C PHE A 187 4.32 -17.78 12.83
#